data_37facdd246ccef15e1d19c09274d8586
#
_entry.id   37facdd246ccef15e1d19c09274d8586
#
_cell.length_a   1.000
_cell.length_b   1.000
_cell.length_c   1.000
_cell.angle_alpha   90.00
_cell.angle_beta   90.00
_cell.angle_gamma   90.00
#
_symmetry.space_group_name_H-M   'P 1'
#
loop_
_entity.id
_entity.type
_entity.pdbx_description
1 polymer ?
#
loop_
_entity_poly.entity_id
_entity_poly.type
_entity_poly.pdbx_seq_one_letter_code
_entity_poly.pdbx_strand_id
1 'polypeptide(L)'
;SQMFHVPVEKHGLNSHLRQKGKISELALGYGGSIGALQAMGSQEMNIPDEELKPLVDGWRRANPKIVQFWRKAGDAAMKAVREQTTVRAGKVTFRCKDGILFARLPSGRSLAYMAPRLETGRFGSAILTYQSYDKAEKAADEEGPSVVRRWQREETYGPKIVENLTQGVARDLLCSAMLRLEAAGYCVCMHVHDEAVIEKPTGQGSLEEACRLMAIAPNWAEELPLRADGYECAYYQKS
;
A
#
# COMPACT_ATOMS: atom_id res chain seq x y z
N SER A 1 -13.49 10.06 11.45
CA SER A 1 -14.22 10.57 12.65
C SER A 1 -13.55 10.22 13.97
N GLN A 2 -12.98 9.02 14.15
CA GLN A 2 -12.28 8.65 15.41
C GLN A 2 -11.13 9.60 15.76
N MET A 3 -10.40 10.10 14.78
CA MET A 3 -9.26 11.02 14.98
C MET A 3 -9.70 12.45 15.38
N PHE A 4 -10.87 12.88 14.93
CA PHE A 4 -11.38 14.24 15.16
C PHE A 4 -12.50 14.30 16.18
N HIS A 5 -12.96 13.15 16.71
CA HIS A 5 -14.09 13.01 17.65
C HIS A 5 -15.41 13.65 17.18
N VAL A 6 -15.55 13.90 15.86
CA VAL A 6 -16.75 14.42 15.22
C VAL A 6 -17.07 13.60 13.96
N PRO A 7 -18.33 13.53 13.53
CA PRO A 7 -18.71 12.92 12.26
C PRO A 7 -17.99 13.64 11.10
N VAL A 8 -17.44 12.87 10.16
CA VAL A 8 -16.80 13.40 8.94
C VAL A 8 -17.63 12.98 7.75
N GLU A 9 -18.14 13.95 7.02
CA GLU A 9 -19.02 13.77 5.87
C GLU A 9 -18.27 14.06 4.54
N LYS A 10 -18.76 13.44 3.45
CA LYS A 10 -18.19 13.69 2.11
C LYS A 10 -18.47 15.12 1.64
N HIS A 11 -19.68 15.61 1.95
CA HIS A 11 -20.16 16.96 1.67
C HIS A 11 -20.88 17.48 2.91
N GLY A 12 -20.53 18.68 3.38
CA GLY A 12 -21.10 19.27 4.60
C GLY A 12 -20.11 20.09 5.41
N LEU A 13 -20.52 20.53 6.59
CA LEU A 13 -19.76 21.41 7.49
C LEU A 13 -18.35 20.87 7.83
N ASN A 14 -18.23 19.55 7.97
CA ASN A 14 -16.97 18.89 8.36
C ASN A 14 -16.24 18.25 7.17
N SER A 15 -16.58 18.59 5.94
CA SER A 15 -15.95 18.00 4.73
C SER A 15 -14.45 18.28 4.63
N HIS A 16 -13.98 19.43 5.15
CA HIS A 16 -12.55 19.77 5.22
C HIS A 16 -11.75 18.79 6.09
N LEU A 17 -12.37 18.19 7.12
CA LEU A 17 -11.74 17.17 7.95
C LEU A 17 -11.49 15.86 7.20
N ARG A 18 -12.25 15.59 6.13
CA ARG A 18 -12.04 14.43 5.29
C ARG A 18 -10.66 14.48 4.60
N GLN A 19 -10.28 15.65 4.07
CA GLN A 19 -8.97 15.82 3.44
C GLN A 19 -7.84 15.70 4.46
N LYS A 20 -7.98 16.33 5.64
CA LYS A 20 -7.04 16.16 6.76
C LYS A 20 -6.89 14.69 7.17
N GLY A 21 -8.00 13.96 7.29
CA GLY A 21 -8.00 12.54 7.59
C GLY A 21 -7.30 11.70 6.52
N LYS A 22 -7.55 11.96 5.23
CA LYS A 22 -6.91 11.27 4.11
C LYS A 22 -5.39 11.45 4.12
N ILE A 23 -4.91 12.67 4.31
CA ILE A 23 -3.48 12.98 4.36
C ILE A 23 -2.84 12.34 5.59
N SER A 24 -3.49 12.44 6.76
CA SER A 24 -3.00 11.78 7.98
C SER A 24 -2.92 10.26 7.81
N GLU A 25 -3.91 9.62 7.20
CA GLU A 25 -3.91 8.18 6.95
C GLU A 25 -2.76 7.77 6.01
N LEU A 26 -2.55 8.51 4.92
CA LEU A 26 -1.46 8.26 3.97
C LEU A 26 -0.08 8.52 4.59
N ALA A 27 0.07 9.60 5.36
CA ALA A 27 1.35 9.94 6.00
C ALA A 27 1.71 8.97 7.13
N LEU A 28 0.73 8.61 7.97
CA LEU A 28 0.97 7.88 9.21
C LEU A 28 0.76 6.37 9.08
N GLY A 29 -0.06 5.92 8.11
CA GLY A 29 -0.42 4.52 7.92
C GLY A 29 0.77 3.58 7.68
N TYR A 30 1.89 4.13 7.21
CA TYR A 30 3.13 3.41 6.94
C TYR A 30 4.30 3.88 7.80
N GLY A 31 4.01 4.32 9.01
CA GLY A 31 5.02 4.64 10.02
C GLY A 31 5.62 6.03 9.93
N GLY A 32 5.06 6.89 9.08
CA GLY A 32 5.45 8.30 9.02
C GLY A 32 5.26 9.01 10.37
N SER A 33 5.87 10.16 10.49
CA SER A 33 5.82 11.02 11.66
C SER A 33 5.63 12.48 11.23
N ILE A 34 6.00 13.44 12.05
CA ILE A 34 5.86 14.88 11.77
C ILE A 34 6.39 15.24 10.37
N GLY A 35 7.59 14.81 10.02
CA GLY A 35 8.17 15.09 8.70
C GLY A 35 7.36 14.55 7.52
N ALA A 36 6.67 13.42 7.68
CA ALA A 36 5.77 12.90 6.64
C ALA A 36 4.51 13.75 6.49
N LEU A 37 3.94 14.25 7.59
CA LEU A 37 2.80 15.18 7.55
C LEU A 37 3.19 16.50 6.88
N GLN A 38 4.37 17.05 7.21
CA GLN A 38 4.90 18.27 6.59
C GLN A 38 5.13 18.09 5.09
N ALA A 39 5.75 16.97 4.68
CA ALA A 39 5.97 16.66 3.27
C ALA A 39 4.68 16.44 2.46
N MET A 40 3.59 16.05 3.13
CA MET A 40 2.27 15.85 2.51
C MET A 40 1.35 17.08 2.60
N GLY A 41 1.89 18.25 2.94
CA GLY A 41 1.15 19.51 2.88
C GLY A 41 0.39 19.87 4.16
N SER A 42 0.93 19.53 5.36
CA SER A 42 0.31 19.97 6.61
C SER A 42 0.20 21.50 6.71
N GLN A 43 1.12 22.25 6.10
CA GLN A 43 1.08 23.71 6.03
C GLN A 43 -0.09 24.23 5.17
N GLU A 44 -0.36 23.56 4.03
CA GLU A 44 -1.51 23.89 3.16
C GLU A 44 -2.85 23.60 3.84
N MET A 45 -2.85 22.71 4.83
CA MET A 45 -4.02 22.38 5.64
C MET A 45 -4.18 23.28 6.88
N ASN A 46 -3.31 24.27 7.07
CA ASN A 46 -3.28 25.13 8.26
C ASN A 46 -3.23 24.32 9.58
N ILE A 47 -2.41 23.25 9.63
CA ILE A 47 -2.14 22.51 10.86
C ILE A 47 -0.87 23.12 11.49
N PRO A 48 -0.96 23.75 12.67
CA PRO A 48 0.20 24.28 13.37
C PRO A 48 1.20 23.17 13.71
N ASP A 49 2.50 23.49 13.69
CA ASP A 49 3.57 22.52 13.98
C ASP A 49 3.42 21.86 15.38
N GLU A 50 2.89 22.60 16.34
CA GLU A 50 2.59 22.12 17.69
C GLU A 50 1.48 21.06 17.74
N GLU A 51 0.58 21.04 16.76
CA GLU A 51 -0.48 20.03 16.65
C GLU A 51 -0.02 18.74 15.93
N LEU A 52 1.10 18.76 15.20
CA LEU A 52 1.56 17.61 14.42
C LEU A 52 1.90 16.41 15.30
N LYS A 53 2.59 16.64 16.43
CA LYS A 53 2.94 15.53 17.33
C LYS A 53 1.72 14.92 18.04
N PRO A 54 0.79 15.68 18.61
CA PRO A 54 -0.49 15.18 19.12
C PRO A 54 -1.26 14.38 18.08
N LEU A 55 -1.26 14.82 16.80
CA LEU A 55 -1.93 14.14 15.69
C LEU A 55 -1.31 12.77 15.42
N VAL A 56 0.03 12.67 15.32
CA VAL A 56 0.76 11.42 15.16
C VAL A 56 0.44 10.45 16.30
N ASP A 57 0.53 10.93 17.53
CA ASP A 57 0.30 10.10 18.72
C ASP A 57 -1.18 9.67 18.82
N GLY A 58 -2.11 10.56 18.46
CA GLY A 58 -3.54 10.28 18.38
C GLY A 58 -3.85 9.19 17.35
N TRP A 59 -3.27 9.29 16.15
CA TRP A 59 -3.44 8.29 15.10
C TRP A 59 -2.94 6.91 15.54
N ARG A 60 -1.73 6.86 16.13
CA ARG A 60 -1.14 5.58 16.61
C ARG A 60 -1.95 4.96 17.74
N ARG A 61 -2.52 5.75 18.65
CA ARG A 61 -3.44 5.25 19.68
C ARG A 61 -4.75 4.73 19.10
N ALA A 62 -5.26 5.37 18.07
CA ALA A 62 -6.48 4.93 17.38
C ALA A 62 -6.27 3.65 16.53
N ASN A 63 -5.02 3.37 16.11
CA ASN A 63 -4.66 2.27 15.22
C ASN A 63 -3.63 1.29 15.83
N PRO A 64 -3.86 0.76 17.05
CA PRO A 64 -2.85 -0.03 17.75
C PRO A 64 -2.53 -1.37 17.04
N LYS A 65 -3.50 -1.96 16.33
CA LYS A 65 -3.29 -3.21 15.56
C LYS A 65 -2.35 -3.00 14.38
N ILE A 66 -2.43 -1.85 13.71
CA ILE A 66 -1.53 -1.49 12.60
C ILE A 66 -0.11 -1.31 13.14
N VAL A 67 0.06 -0.52 14.21
CA VAL A 67 1.35 -0.30 14.86
C VAL A 67 1.98 -1.61 15.34
N GLN A 68 1.17 -2.51 15.91
CA GLN A 68 1.63 -3.83 16.32
C GLN A 68 2.06 -4.69 15.12
N PHE A 69 1.34 -4.60 14.01
CA PHE A 69 1.67 -5.35 12.81
C PHE A 69 2.97 -4.86 12.17
N TRP A 70 3.27 -3.57 12.20
CA TRP A 70 4.58 -3.06 11.76
C TRP A 70 5.73 -3.75 12.49
N ARG A 71 5.65 -3.85 13.83
CA ARG A 71 6.67 -4.53 14.64
C ARG A 71 6.76 -6.00 14.30
N LYS A 72 5.63 -6.70 14.31
CA LYS A 72 5.57 -8.14 14.00
C LYS A 72 6.13 -8.48 12.62
N ALA A 73 5.84 -7.68 11.59
CA ALA A 73 6.33 -7.90 10.24
C ALA A 73 7.84 -7.64 10.15
N GLY A 74 8.33 -6.54 10.74
CA GLY A 74 9.76 -6.23 10.80
C GLY A 74 10.57 -7.29 11.52
N ASP A 75 10.13 -7.68 12.72
CA ASP A 75 10.81 -8.71 13.53
C ASP A 75 10.81 -10.07 12.82
N ALA A 76 9.70 -10.45 12.19
CA ALA A 76 9.59 -11.70 11.44
C ALA A 76 10.51 -11.71 10.22
N ALA A 77 10.59 -10.61 9.47
CA ALA A 77 11.49 -10.47 8.33
C ALA A 77 12.96 -10.56 8.76
N MET A 78 13.36 -9.81 9.79
CA MET A 78 14.72 -9.86 10.33
C MET A 78 15.08 -11.24 10.88
N LYS A 79 14.17 -11.89 11.61
CA LYS A 79 14.35 -13.23 12.12
C LYS A 79 14.52 -14.25 11.01
N ALA A 80 13.69 -14.18 9.96
CA ALA A 80 13.79 -15.07 8.81
C ALA A 80 15.15 -14.97 8.11
N VAL A 81 15.72 -13.75 8.00
CA VAL A 81 17.05 -13.53 7.41
C VAL A 81 18.17 -14.01 8.34
N ARG A 82 18.06 -13.70 9.64
CA ARG A 82 19.11 -14.07 10.62
C ARG A 82 19.25 -15.58 10.78
N GLU A 83 18.11 -16.28 10.88
CA GLU A 83 18.06 -17.70 11.22
C GLU A 83 17.87 -18.60 10.00
N GLN A 84 17.77 -18.03 8.79
CA GLN A 84 17.51 -18.74 7.52
C GLN A 84 16.30 -19.68 7.63
N THR A 85 15.23 -19.22 8.28
CA THR A 85 14.04 -19.99 8.63
C THR A 85 12.77 -19.35 8.09
N THR A 86 11.66 -20.04 8.32
CA THR A 86 10.32 -19.54 7.97
C THR A 86 9.65 -18.96 9.22
N VAL A 87 9.20 -17.71 9.16
CA VAL A 87 8.58 -16.99 10.28
C VAL A 87 7.23 -16.41 9.83
N ARG A 88 6.19 -16.61 10.63
CA ARG A 88 4.84 -16.10 10.36
C ARG A 88 4.56 -14.81 11.12
N ALA A 89 3.97 -13.82 10.43
CA ALA A 89 3.42 -12.60 10.99
C ALA A 89 1.97 -12.41 10.52
N GLY A 90 1.00 -12.77 11.36
CA GLY A 90 -0.41 -12.76 10.95
C GLY A 90 -0.71 -13.72 9.79
N LYS A 91 -1.29 -13.20 8.72
CA LYS A 91 -1.59 -13.95 7.49
C LYS A 91 -0.40 -13.99 6.50
N VAL A 92 0.73 -13.36 6.81
CA VAL A 92 1.94 -13.31 5.98
C VAL A 92 3.02 -14.27 6.52
N THR A 93 3.78 -14.87 5.62
CA THR A 93 4.90 -15.76 5.98
C THR A 93 6.18 -15.27 5.32
N PHE A 94 7.21 -15.01 6.13
CA PHE A 94 8.55 -14.65 5.67
C PHE A 94 9.42 -15.89 5.61
N ARG A 95 10.16 -16.07 4.51
CA ARG A 95 11.12 -17.15 4.32
C ARG A 95 12.35 -16.64 3.60
N CYS A 96 13.52 -16.82 4.20
CA CYS A 96 14.78 -16.58 3.52
C CYS A 96 15.26 -17.89 2.88
N LYS A 97 15.50 -17.86 1.55
CA LYS A 97 15.96 -19.00 0.78
C LYS A 97 16.73 -18.52 -0.44
N ASP A 98 17.85 -19.17 -0.75
CA ASP A 98 18.67 -18.94 -1.96
C ASP A 98 19.06 -17.45 -2.14
N GLY A 99 19.37 -16.76 -1.03
CA GLY A 99 19.76 -15.34 -1.05
C GLY A 99 18.60 -14.37 -1.28
N ILE A 100 17.36 -14.81 -1.12
CA ILE A 100 16.15 -13.99 -1.28
C ILE A 100 15.26 -14.11 -0.04
N LEU A 101 14.78 -12.99 0.48
CA LEU A 101 13.72 -12.98 1.48
C LEU A 101 12.37 -12.89 0.77
N PHE A 102 11.58 -13.94 0.86
CA PHE A 102 10.21 -13.99 0.36
C PHE A 102 9.23 -13.61 1.46
N ALA A 103 8.31 -12.72 1.14
CA ALA A 103 7.13 -12.42 1.95
C ALA A 103 5.89 -12.96 1.23
N ARG A 104 5.40 -14.15 1.64
CA ARG A 104 4.24 -14.80 1.04
C ARG A 104 2.96 -14.15 1.55
N LEU A 105 2.20 -13.58 0.63
CA LEU A 105 0.91 -12.94 0.86
C LEU A 105 -0.20 -13.97 1.11
N PRO A 106 -1.36 -13.56 1.67
CA PRO A 106 -2.53 -14.43 1.84
C PRO A 106 -3.03 -15.06 0.53
N SER A 107 -2.88 -14.36 -0.59
CA SER A 107 -3.19 -14.86 -1.95
C SER A 107 -2.32 -16.04 -2.40
N GLY A 108 -1.20 -16.30 -1.71
CA GLY A 108 -0.20 -17.29 -2.08
C GLY A 108 0.96 -16.73 -2.92
N ARG A 109 0.82 -15.52 -3.49
CA ARG A 109 1.91 -14.82 -4.18
C ARG A 109 2.96 -14.35 -3.17
N SER A 110 4.21 -14.21 -3.62
CA SER A 110 5.30 -13.72 -2.78
C SER A 110 5.89 -12.42 -3.33
N LEU A 111 6.19 -11.49 -2.44
CA LEU A 111 7.11 -10.40 -2.69
C LEU A 111 8.53 -10.89 -2.45
N ALA A 112 9.50 -10.43 -3.24
CA ALA A 112 10.89 -10.83 -3.16
C ALA A 112 11.77 -9.63 -2.81
N TYR A 113 12.60 -9.79 -1.77
CA TYR A 113 13.64 -8.84 -1.39
C TYR A 113 15.00 -9.48 -1.67
N MET A 114 15.69 -8.95 -2.67
CA MET A 114 16.91 -9.55 -3.21
C MET A 114 18.12 -9.30 -2.31
N ALA A 115 18.97 -10.31 -2.15
CA ALA A 115 20.20 -10.24 -1.37
C ALA A 115 20.00 -9.54 0.01
N PRO A 116 19.06 -10.02 0.86
CA PRO A 116 18.76 -9.40 2.14
C PRO A 116 19.96 -9.52 3.08
N ARG A 117 20.22 -8.46 3.86
CA ARG A 117 21.27 -8.42 4.89
C ARG A 117 20.78 -7.72 6.12
N LEU A 118 21.34 -8.11 7.27
CA LEU A 118 21.20 -7.35 8.52
C LEU A 118 22.45 -6.50 8.69
N GLU A 119 22.29 -5.21 8.77
CA GLU A 119 23.35 -4.22 8.93
C GLU A 119 23.11 -3.38 10.17
N THR A 120 24.12 -2.63 10.62
CA THR A 120 23.96 -1.70 11.74
C THR A 120 23.43 -0.37 11.18
N GLY A 121 22.23 0.01 11.61
CA GLY A 121 21.61 1.27 11.23
C GLY A 121 22.23 2.48 11.91
N ARG A 122 21.77 3.67 11.50
CA ARG A 122 22.28 4.97 11.98
C ARG A 122 22.30 5.12 13.51
N PHE A 123 21.39 4.44 14.22
CA PHE A 123 21.26 4.50 15.67
C PHE A 123 21.81 3.25 16.39
N GLY A 124 22.68 2.47 15.75
CA GLY A 124 23.29 1.28 16.33
C GLY A 124 22.38 0.06 16.41
N SER A 125 21.11 0.14 16.02
CA SER A 125 20.20 -1.00 15.96
C SER A 125 20.36 -1.77 14.65
N ALA A 126 20.05 -3.09 14.67
CA ALA A 126 20.04 -3.88 13.46
C ALA A 126 18.89 -3.40 12.52
N ILE A 127 19.23 -3.23 11.26
CA ILE A 127 18.30 -2.91 10.18
C ILE A 127 18.35 -3.96 9.09
N LEU A 128 17.25 -4.16 8.39
CA LEU A 128 17.20 -5.01 7.20
C LEU A 128 17.47 -4.17 5.96
N THR A 129 18.41 -4.63 5.12
CA THR A 129 18.69 -4.03 3.82
C THR A 129 18.51 -5.08 2.72
N TYR A 130 18.23 -4.63 1.49
CA TYR A 130 18.06 -5.50 0.32
C TYR A 130 18.48 -4.76 -0.94
N GLN A 131 18.68 -5.48 -2.04
CA GLN A 131 18.94 -4.88 -3.33
C GLN A 131 17.62 -4.59 -4.07
N SER A 132 17.46 -3.37 -4.55
CA SER A 132 16.35 -2.90 -5.36
C SER A 132 16.83 -2.33 -6.69
N TYR A 133 16.07 -2.53 -7.73
CA TYR A 133 16.32 -2.00 -9.08
C TYR A 133 15.45 -0.77 -9.39
N ASP A 134 14.54 -0.40 -8.49
CA ASP A 134 13.48 0.56 -8.78
C ASP A 134 13.86 2.03 -8.61
N LYS A 135 15.04 2.33 -8.06
CA LYS A 135 15.51 3.72 -7.99
C LYS A 135 16.09 4.17 -9.32
N ALA A 136 15.40 5.15 -9.91
CA ALA A 136 15.88 5.90 -11.05
C ALA A 136 16.73 7.08 -10.54
N GLU A 137 18.03 7.07 -10.81
CA GLU A 137 18.87 8.28 -10.68
C GLU A 137 18.73 9.11 -11.94
N LYS A 138 18.49 10.42 -11.77
CA LYS A 138 18.62 11.37 -12.88
C LYS A 138 20.11 11.56 -13.12
N ALA A 139 20.63 10.92 -14.16
CA ALA A 139 21.95 11.24 -14.68
C ALA A 139 21.77 12.36 -15.74
N ALA A 140 22.59 13.37 -15.68
CA ALA A 140 22.71 14.36 -16.75
C ALA A 140 23.93 13.97 -17.59
N ASP A 141 23.70 13.53 -18.80
CA ASP A 141 24.69 13.30 -19.83
C ASP A 141 24.61 14.42 -20.89
N GLU A 142 25.58 14.48 -21.80
CA GLU A 142 25.66 15.51 -22.85
C GLU A 142 24.45 15.50 -23.79
N GLU A 143 23.64 14.42 -23.81
CA GLU A 143 22.44 14.27 -24.64
C GLU A 143 21.13 14.65 -23.91
N GLY A 144 21.17 15.00 -22.60
CA GLY A 144 20.01 15.40 -21.79
C GLY A 144 19.74 14.52 -20.57
N PRO A 145 18.65 14.75 -19.81
CA PRO A 145 18.36 14.00 -18.61
C PRO A 145 18.00 12.55 -18.93
N SER A 146 18.96 11.65 -18.72
CA SER A 146 18.76 10.21 -18.83
C SER A 146 18.34 9.61 -17.47
N VAL A 147 17.45 8.62 -17.51
CA VAL A 147 17.03 7.87 -16.32
C VAL A 147 17.78 6.55 -16.31
N VAL A 148 18.86 6.47 -15.53
CA VAL A 148 19.64 5.25 -15.37
C VAL A 148 19.12 4.48 -14.16
N ARG A 149 18.60 3.28 -14.37
CA ARG A 149 18.22 2.35 -13.30
C ARG A 149 19.41 1.46 -12.96
N ARG A 150 19.74 1.37 -11.68
CA ARG A 150 20.81 0.51 -11.16
C ARG A 150 20.35 -0.27 -9.95
N TRP A 151 20.93 -1.44 -9.73
CA TRP A 151 20.79 -2.15 -8.49
C TRP A 151 21.41 -1.35 -7.35
N GLN A 152 20.60 -0.97 -6.37
CA GLN A 152 21.03 -0.22 -5.20
C GLN A 152 20.61 -0.94 -3.93
N ARG A 153 21.40 -0.78 -2.86
CA ARG A 153 21.02 -1.29 -1.55
C ARG A 153 20.10 -0.31 -0.86
N GLU A 154 18.96 -0.81 -0.40
CA GLU A 154 17.95 -0.04 0.28
C GLU A 154 17.73 -0.57 1.70
N GLU A 155 17.51 0.36 2.63
CA GLU A 155 17.05 0.05 3.97
C GLU A 155 15.54 -0.20 3.97
N THR A 156 15.11 -1.18 4.77
CA THR A 156 13.69 -1.42 5.01
C THR A 156 13.44 -1.70 6.49
N TYR A 157 12.21 -1.44 6.89
CA TYR A 157 11.77 -1.57 8.28
C TYR A 157 10.29 -1.96 8.31
N GLY A 158 9.78 -2.36 9.48
CA GLY A 158 8.44 -2.90 9.61
C GLY A 158 7.32 -2.15 8.88
N PRO A 159 7.14 -0.84 9.09
CA PRO A 159 6.15 -0.04 8.37
C PRO A 159 6.29 -0.10 6.84
N LYS A 160 7.52 0.01 6.31
CA LYS A 160 7.78 -0.07 4.87
C LYS A 160 7.49 -1.46 4.30
N ILE A 161 7.81 -2.48 5.05
CA ILE A 161 7.43 -3.86 4.69
C ILE A 161 5.91 -3.98 4.63
N VAL A 162 5.18 -3.46 5.65
CA VAL A 162 3.72 -3.51 5.68
C VAL A 162 3.10 -2.71 4.54
N GLU A 163 3.67 -1.57 4.14
CA GLU A 163 3.28 -0.84 2.93
C GLU A 163 3.31 -1.76 1.70
N ASN A 164 4.45 -2.42 1.44
CA ASN A 164 4.59 -3.33 0.31
C ASN A 164 3.60 -4.51 0.38
N LEU A 165 3.40 -5.07 1.58
CA LEU A 165 2.43 -6.16 1.79
C LEU A 165 0.99 -5.70 1.47
N THR A 166 0.61 -4.51 1.95
CA THR A 166 -0.74 -3.95 1.72
C THR A 166 -0.97 -3.67 0.25
N GLN A 167 -0.01 -3.03 -0.43
CA GLN A 167 -0.08 -2.79 -1.88
C GLN A 167 -0.11 -4.11 -2.67
N GLY A 168 0.68 -5.09 -2.24
CA GLY A 168 0.68 -6.43 -2.82
C GLY A 168 -0.68 -7.12 -2.72
N VAL A 169 -1.32 -7.07 -1.56
CA VAL A 169 -2.66 -7.60 -1.32
C VAL A 169 -3.71 -6.86 -2.16
N ALA A 170 -3.67 -5.53 -2.20
CA ALA A 170 -4.59 -4.72 -3.01
C ALA A 170 -4.47 -5.10 -4.51
N ARG A 171 -3.25 -5.28 -5.01
CA ARG A 171 -3.01 -5.76 -6.38
C ARG A 171 -3.61 -7.13 -6.62
N ASP A 172 -3.48 -8.08 -5.68
CA ASP A 172 -4.02 -9.43 -5.81
C ASP A 172 -5.56 -9.44 -5.80
N LEU A 173 -6.18 -8.53 -5.02
CA LEU A 173 -7.63 -8.32 -5.02
C LEU A 173 -8.11 -7.82 -6.39
N LEU A 174 -7.45 -6.80 -6.95
CA LEU A 174 -7.79 -6.27 -8.27
C LEU A 174 -7.61 -7.35 -9.36
N CYS A 175 -6.51 -8.10 -9.35
CA CYS A 175 -6.30 -9.21 -10.29
C CYS A 175 -7.41 -10.27 -10.20
N SER A 176 -7.81 -10.62 -8.98
CA SER A 176 -8.93 -11.56 -8.77
C SER A 176 -10.26 -11.00 -9.28
N ALA A 177 -10.49 -9.69 -9.15
CA ALA A 177 -11.66 -9.01 -9.68
C ALA A 177 -11.67 -8.99 -11.21
N MET A 178 -10.55 -8.64 -11.84
CA MET A 178 -10.41 -8.64 -13.29
C MET A 178 -10.67 -10.02 -13.89
N LEU A 179 -10.13 -11.09 -13.30
CA LEU A 179 -10.40 -12.46 -13.73
C LEU A 179 -11.88 -12.84 -13.65
N ARG A 180 -12.60 -12.35 -12.65
CA ARG A 180 -14.06 -12.57 -12.55
C ARG A 180 -14.84 -11.79 -13.60
N LEU A 181 -14.42 -10.55 -13.91
CA LEU A 181 -15.01 -9.75 -14.97
C LEU A 181 -14.85 -10.45 -16.32
N GLU A 182 -13.64 -10.90 -16.65
CA GLU A 182 -13.36 -11.67 -17.87
C GLU A 182 -14.19 -12.94 -17.97
N ALA A 183 -14.28 -13.71 -16.87
CA ALA A 183 -15.10 -14.93 -16.82
C ALA A 183 -16.60 -14.65 -17.02
N ALA A 184 -17.08 -13.44 -16.70
CA ALA A 184 -18.45 -12.98 -16.93
C ALA A 184 -18.65 -12.32 -18.32
N GLY A 185 -17.61 -12.35 -19.17
CA GLY A 185 -17.64 -11.82 -20.52
C GLY A 185 -17.51 -10.30 -20.61
N TYR A 186 -16.94 -9.65 -19.59
CA TYR A 186 -16.51 -8.26 -19.68
C TYR A 186 -15.06 -8.22 -20.18
N CYS A 187 -14.80 -7.51 -21.27
CA CYS A 187 -13.44 -7.34 -21.80
C CYS A 187 -12.70 -6.32 -20.93
N VAL A 188 -11.67 -6.74 -20.20
CA VAL A 188 -10.80 -5.83 -19.44
C VAL A 188 -9.75 -5.26 -20.37
N CYS A 189 -9.93 -4.02 -20.81
CA CYS A 189 -9.04 -3.35 -21.75
C CYS A 189 -7.76 -2.85 -21.08
N MET A 190 -7.88 -2.34 -19.86
CA MET A 190 -6.75 -1.90 -19.05
C MET A 190 -7.14 -1.79 -17.57
N HIS A 191 -6.16 -1.52 -16.73
CA HIS A 191 -6.36 -1.15 -15.33
C HIS A 191 -5.45 0.03 -14.96
N VAL A 192 -5.93 0.88 -14.06
CA VAL A 192 -5.18 2.02 -13.53
C VAL A 192 -5.31 2.01 -12.02
N HIS A 193 -4.20 1.83 -11.28
CA HIS A 193 -4.20 1.69 -9.83
C HIS A 193 -5.17 0.62 -9.30
N ASP A 194 -6.33 1.02 -8.80
CA ASP A 194 -7.42 0.22 -8.24
C ASP A 194 -8.66 0.17 -9.17
N GLU A 195 -8.57 0.75 -10.35
CA GLU A 195 -9.62 0.78 -11.37
C GLU A 195 -9.42 -0.32 -12.42
N ALA A 196 -10.51 -0.92 -12.89
CA ALA A 196 -10.56 -1.73 -14.10
C ALA A 196 -11.39 -0.99 -15.15
N VAL A 197 -10.83 -0.83 -16.34
CA VAL A 197 -11.53 -0.29 -17.52
C VAL A 197 -11.99 -1.47 -18.36
N ILE A 198 -13.29 -1.56 -18.57
CA ILE A 198 -13.94 -2.68 -19.25
C ILE A 198 -14.76 -2.18 -20.44
N GLU A 199 -14.81 -2.96 -21.48
CA GLU A 199 -15.68 -2.75 -22.62
C GLU A 199 -16.69 -3.89 -22.76
N LYS A 200 -17.91 -3.55 -23.16
CA LYS A 200 -18.95 -4.50 -23.47
C LYS A 200 -19.90 -3.91 -24.52
N PRO A 201 -20.46 -4.71 -25.42
CA PRO A 201 -21.44 -4.22 -26.38
C PRO A 201 -22.65 -3.58 -25.70
N THR A 202 -23.15 -2.50 -26.27
CA THR A 202 -24.32 -1.78 -25.75
C THR A 202 -25.51 -2.72 -25.54
N GLY A 203 -26.12 -2.64 -24.38
CA GLY A 203 -27.25 -3.50 -24.00
C GLY A 203 -26.87 -4.88 -23.46
N GLN A 204 -25.56 -5.16 -23.30
CA GLN A 204 -25.07 -6.38 -22.67
C GLN A 204 -24.38 -6.07 -21.34
N GLY A 205 -24.80 -6.75 -20.25
CA GLY A 205 -24.30 -6.49 -18.89
C GLY A 205 -24.79 -5.19 -18.29
N SER A 206 -24.25 -4.85 -17.13
CA SER A 206 -24.56 -3.58 -16.43
C SER A 206 -23.42 -3.14 -15.52
N LEU A 207 -23.38 -1.85 -15.22
CA LEU A 207 -22.46 -1.28 -14.24
C LEU A 207 -22.62 -1.94 -12.85
N GLU A 208 -23.87 -2.18 -12.44
CA GLU A 208 -24.18 -2.82 -11.15
C GLU A 208 -23.60 -4.24 -11.08
N GLU A 209 -23.74 -5.02 -12.16
CA GLU A 209 -23.16 -6.37 -12.24
C GLU A 209 -21.65 -6.32 -12.17
N ALA A 210 -20.99 -5.43 -12.91
CA ALA A 210 -19.55 -5.24 -12.89
C ALA A 210 -19.05 -4.87 -11.48
N CYS A 211 -19.70 -3.89 -10.83
CA CYS A 211 -19.36 -3.51 -9.45
C CYS A 211 -19.57 -4.67 -8.47
N ARG A 212 -20.65 -5.44 -8.61
CA ARG A 212 -20.91 -6.63 -7.78
C ARG A 212 -19.83 -7.69 -7.95
N LEU A 213 -19.40 -7.96 -9.17
CA LEU A 213 -18.32 -8.91 -9.47
C LEU A 213 -16.98 -8.45 -8.88
N MET A 214 -16.68 -7.17 -8.96
CA MET A 214 -15.46 -6.61 -8.37
C MET A 214 -15.46 -6.66 -6.84
N ALA A 215 -16.63 -6.51 -6.21
CA ALA A 215 -16.77 -6.50 -4.76
C ALA A 215 -16.74 -7.90 -4.10
N ILE A 216 -16.69 -8.99 -4.87
CA ILE A 216 -16.58 -10.35 -4.32
C ILE A 216 -15.21 -10.54 -3.69
N ALA A 217 -15.18 -10.82 -2.38
CA ALA A 217 -13.95 -11.17 -1.69
C ALA A 217 -13.50 -12.60 -2.06
N PRO A 218 -12.24 -12.80 -2.43
CA PRO A 218 -11.72 -14.16 -2.65
C PRO A 218 -11.55 -14.88 -1.30
N ASN A 219 -11.52 -16.23 -1.31
CA ASN A 219 -11.46 -17.08 -0.12
C ASN A 219 -10.32 -16.73 0.86
N TRP A 220 -9.21 -16.24 0.35
CA TRP A 220 -8.08 -15.80 1.20
C TRP A 220 -8.29 -14.44 1.87
N ALA A 221 -9.38 -13.72 1.52
CA ALA A 221 -9.70 -12.37 1.99
C ALA A 221 -11.20 -12.20 2.35
N GLU A 222 -11.91 -13.26 2.71
CA GLU A 222 -13.36 -13.27 2.99
C GLU A 222 -13.81 -12.23 4.03
N GLU A 223 -12.93 -11.88 4.97
CA GLU A 223 -13.23 -10.91 6.03
C GLU A 223 -13.10 -9.44 5.57
N LEU A 224 -12.64 -9.18 4.33
CA LEU A 224 -12.49 -7.81 3.82
C LEU A 224 -13.82 -7.28 3.28
N PRO A 225 -14.30 -6.13 3.78
CA PRO A 225 -15.50 -5.49 3.27
C PRO A 225 -15.20 -4.77 1.95
N LEU A 226 -15.13 -5.53 0.85
CA LEU A 226 -14.86 -4.98 -0.48
C LEU A 226 -16.09 -4.27 -1.03
N ARG A 227 -15.87 -3.14 -1.67
CA ARG A 227 -16.87 -2.38 -2.39
C ARG A 227 -16.26 -1.83 -3.67
N ALA A 228 -17.02 -1.88 -4.75
CA ALA A 228 -16.69 -1.20 -6.00
C ALA A 228 -17.75 -0.16 -6.32
N ASP A 229 -17.34 0.88 -6.99
CA ASP A 229 -18.16 1.93 -7.54
C ASP A 229 -17.67 2.22 -8.96
N GLY A 230 -18.51 2.80 -9.82
CA GLY A 230 -18.11 3.03 -11.19
C GLY A 230 -19.07 3.95 -11.93
N TYR A 231 -18.77 4.20 -13.20
CA TYR A 231 -19.61 4.97 -14.12
C TYR A 231 -19.38 4.50 -15.56
N GLU A 232 -20.31 4.79 -16.43
CA GLU A 232 -20.21 4.54 -17.86
C GLU A 232 -19.81 5.82 -18.61
N CYS A 233 -18.95 5.67 -19.60
CA CYS A 233 -18.44 6.79 -20.41
C CYS A 233 -18.12 6.33 -21.83
N ALA A 234 -18.14 7.27 -22.78
CA ALA A 234 -17.80 6.97 -24.18
C ALA A 234 -16.29 6.87 -24.43
N TYR A 235 -15.47 7.39 -23.54
CA TYR A 235 -14.01 7.35 -23.60
C TYR A 235 -13.46 7.40 -22.18
N TYR A 236 -12.25 6.88 -21.98
CA TYR A 236 -11.63 6.88 -20.66
C TYR A 236 -11.44 8.30 -20.12
N GLN A 237 -11.91 8.53 -18.93
CA GLN A 237 -11.68 9.74 -18.14
C GLN A 237 -11.48 9.37 -16.68
N LYS A 238 -10.60 10.09 -16.01
CA LYS A 238 -10.34 9.87 -14.60
C LYS A 238 -11.46 10.49 -13.77
N SER A 239 -11.99 9.72 -12.79
CA SER A 239 -12.98 10.19 -11.80
C SER A 239 -12.40 11.19 -10.79
#